data_2c4fc2039053e6f9e276cc18312bfcd3
#
_entry.id   2c4fc2039053e6f9e276cc18312bfcd3
#
_cell.length_a   1.000
_cell.length_b   1.000
_cell.length_c   1.000
_cell.angle_alpha   90.00
_cell.angle_beta   90.00
_cell.angle_gamma   90.00
#
_symmetry.space_group_name_H-M   'P 1'
#
loop_
_entity.id
_entity.type
_entity.pdbx_description
1 polymer ?
#
loop_
_entity_poly.entity_id
_entity_poly.type
_entity_poly.pdbx_seq_one_letter_code
_entity_poly.pdbx_strand_id
1 'polypeptide(L)'
;DSTTRVSTLVGAAKQYSQMDRAPYQTVDLRDLLESTLVMLARKIGPDVTVVTEYDPSLPPIPAYAAELNQVWTNLIDNAVQAMDGAGTLTVRTSLDHDTAQVDICDTGPGVPESIRGRIFEPFFTTKPVGEGTGLGLDISWRIVVTKHHGELNVRSEPGDTRFTVRLPIASESAQEES
;
A
#
# COMPACT_ATOMS: atom_id res chain seq x y z
N ASP A 1 -19.81 -14.42 19.96
CA ASP A 1 -20.48 -14.00 21.19
C ASP A 1 -19.64 -12.94 21.92
N SER A 2 -20.16 -12.37 22.97
CA SER A 2 -19.48 -11.26 23.63
C SER A 2 -18.18 -11.68 24.32
N THR A 3 -18.10 -12.90 24.84
CA THR A 3 -16.88 -13.39 25.45
C THR A 3 -15.81 -13.60 24.41
N THR A 4 -16.17 -14.20 23.29
CA THR A 4 -15.26 -14.38 22.18
C THR A 4 -14.80 -13.03 21.63
N ARG A 5 -15.74 -12.08 21.54
CA ARG A 5 -15.43 -10.76 21.04
C ARG A 5 -14.44 -10.03 21.95
N VAL A 6 -14.62 -10.11 23.25
CA VAL A 6 -13.70 -9.49 24.21
C VAL A 6 -12.33 -10.13 24.08
N SER A 7 -12.26 -11.47 24.01
CA SER A 7 -11.01 -12.17 23.84
C SER A 7 -10.33 -11.79 22.52
N THR A 8 -11.11 -11.64 21.47
CA THR A 8 -10.58 -11.24 20.17
C THR A 8 -10.01 -9.83 20.24
N LEU A 9 -10.68 -8.90 20.90
CA LEU A 9 -10.17 -7.54 21.03
C LEU A 9 -8.89 -7.49 21.82
N VAL A 10 -8.80 -8.24 22.91
CA VAL A 10 -7.58 -8.31 23.69
C VAL A 10 -6.45 -8.95 22.87
N GLY A 11 -6.75 -10.03 22.13
CA GLY A 11 -5.79 -10.66 21.27
C GLY A 11 -5.33 -9.75 20.15
N ALA A 12 -6.24 -9.00 19.55
CA ALA A 12 -5.89 -8.05 18.49
C ALA A 12 -4.98 -6.95 19.01
N ALA A 13 -5.27 -6.45 20.23
CA ALA A 13 -4.43 -5.42 20.84
C ALA A 13 -3.03 -5.95 21.13
N LYS A 14 -2.92 -7.18 21.57
CA LYS A 14 -1.63 -7.82 21.80
C LYS A 14 -0.84 -8.01 20.52
N GLN A 15 -1.52 -8.46 19.46
CA GLN A 15 -0.87 -8.63 18.16
C GLN A 15 -0.38 -7.29 17.63
N TYR A 16 -1.19 -6.28 17.75
CA TYR A 16 -0.83 -4.95 17.30
C TYR A 16 0.42 -4.45 18.04
N SER A 17 0.44 -4.65 19.35
CA SER A 17 1.55 -4.28 20.18
C SER A 17 2.82 -5.05 19.82
N GLN A 18 2.67 -6.35 19.52
CA GLN A 18 3.81 -7.18 19.14
C GLN A 18 4.36 -6.78 17.79
N MET A 19 3.49 -6.45 16.83
CA MET A 19 3.94 -5.99 15.54
C MET A 19 4.73 -4.70 15.65
N ASP A 20 4.31 -3.82 16.54
CA ASP A 20 5.02 -2.59 16.81
C ASP A 20 6.41 -2.85 17.37
N ARG A 21 6.54 -3.91 18.18
CA ARG A 21 7.79 -4.27 18.84
C ARG A 21 8.70 -5.13 17.97
N ALA A 22 8.15 -5.79 16.98
CA ALA A 22 8.92 -6.65 16.08
C ALA A 22 9.07 -5.94 14.76
N PRO A 23 9.88 -4.93 14.73
CA PRO A 23 9.89 -3.97 13.65
C PRO A 23 10.26 -4.58 12.32
N TYR A 24 11.45 -5.09 12.19
CA TYR A 24 11.89 -5.58 10.91
C TYR A 24 11.84 -7.08 10.83
N GLN A 25 11.22 -7.55 9.78
CA GLN A 25 11.28 -8.94 9.36
C GLN A 25 11.72 -8.92 7.91
N THR A 26 12.33 -9.99 7.49
CA THR A 26 12.58 -10.16 6.06
C THR A 26 11.26 -10.57 5.42
N VAL A 27 10.78 -9.79 4.48
CA VAL A 27 9.49 -10.02 3.85
C VAL A 27 9.63 -10.14 2.34
N ASP A 28 8.81 -10.99 1.76
CA ASP A 28 8.70 -11.11 0.32
C ASP A 28 7.55 -10.23 -0.13
N LEU A 29 7.84 -9.18 -0.88
CA LEU A 29 6.82 -8.23 -1.33
C LEU A 29 5.75 -8.91 -2.17
N ARG A 30 6.14 -9.88 -2.98
CA ARG A 30 5.19 -10.62 -3.80
C ARG A 30 4.16 -11.32 -2.92
N ASP A 31 4.61 -11.98 -1.85
CA ASP A 31 3.70 -12.66 -0.94
C ASP A 31 2.75 -11.69 -0.27
N LEU A 32 3.24 -10.53 0.16
CA LEU A 32 2.39 -9.53 0.77
C LEU A 32 1.35 -9.00 -0.21
N LEU A 33 1.77 -8.71 -1.43
CA LEU A 33 0.86 -8.19 -2.45
C LEU A 33 -0.19 -9.22 -2.84
N GLU A 34 0.22 -10.48 -3.01
CA GLU A 34 -0.73 -11.54 -3.33
C GLU A 34 -1.75 -11.75 -2.22
N SER A 35 -1.30 -11.73 -0.97
CA SER A 35 -2.21 -11.84 0.17
C SER A 35 -3.21 -10.70 0.20
N THR A 36 -2.75 -9.49 -0.09
CA THR A 36 -3.63 -8.33 -0.11
C THR A 36 -4.67 -8.44 -1.23
N LEU A 37 -4.25 -8.88 -2.41
CA LEU A 37 -5.18 -9.06 -3.52
C LEU A 37 -6.25 -10.10 -3.20
N VAL A 38 -5.88 -11.18 -2.54
CA VAL A 38 -6.84 -12.20 -2.12
C VAL A 38 -7.83 -11.61 -1.10
N MET A 39 -7.33 -10.87 -0.12
CA MET A 39 -8.18 -10.26 0.89
C MET A 39 -9.15 -9.24 0.30
N LEU A 40 -8.74 -8.52 -0.72
CA LEU A 40 -9.55 -7.48 -1.33
C LEU A 40 -10.36 -7.96 -2.52
N ALA A 41 -10.35 -9.24 -2.81
CA ALA A 41 -10.98 -9.78 -4.02
C ALA A 41 -12.44 -9.33 -4.17
N ARG A 42 -13.20 -9.28 -3.08
CA ARG A 42 -14.60 -8.86 -3.14
C ARG A 42 -14.73 -7.36 -3.45
N LYS A 43 -13.87 -6.53 -2.87
CA LYS A 43 -13.89 -5.10 -3.14
C LYS A 43 -13.47 -4.81 -4.57
N ILE A 44 -12.50 -5.54 -5.06
CA ILE A 44 -12.02 -5.39 -6.43
C ILE A 44 -13.17 -5.72 -7.40
N GLY A 45 -13.87 -6.83 -7.15
CA GLY A 45 -15.05 -7.17 -7.92
C GLY A 45 -14.74 -7.79 -9.27
N PRO A 46 -15.79 -8.27 -9.97
CA PRO A 46 -15.61 -9.02 -11.20
C PRO A 46 -15.30 -8.16 -12.43
N ASP A 47 -15.55 -6.86 -12.35
CA ASP A 47 -15.37 -5.96 -13.49
C ASP A 47 -13.99 -5.33 -13.55
N VAL A 48 -13.14 -5.64 -12.59
CA VAL A 48 -11.75 -5.19 -12.59
C VAL A 48 -10.86 -6.36 -12.98
N THR A 49 -10.07 -6.15 -14.03
CA THR A 49 -9.04 -7.12 -14.43
C THR A 49 -7.79 -6.83 -13.62
N VAL A 50 -7.30 -7.84 -12.91
CA VAL A 50 -6.07 -7.69 -12.12
C VAL A 50 -4.91 -8.29 -12.90
N VAL A 51 -3.89 -7.47 -13.15
CA VAL A 51 -2.67 -7.90 -13.84
C VAL A 51 -1.53 -7.79 -12.84
N THR A 52 -0.75 -8.85 -12.69
CA THR A 52 0.42 -8.84 -11.83
C THR A 52 1.68 -9.09 -12.66
N GLU A 53 2.71 -8.27 -12.39
CA GLU A 53 3.98 -8.37 -13.09
C GLU A 53 5.09 -8.28 -12.05
N TYR A 54 5.44 -9.41 -11.48
CA TYR A 54 6.44 -9.46 -10.41
C TYR A 54 7.82 -9.77 -10.98
N ASP A 55 8.81 -9.00 -10.54
CA ASP A 55 10.20 -9.19 -10.93
C ASP A 55 10.78 -10.36 -10.13
N PRO A 56 11.14 -11.47 -10.78
CA PRO A 56 11.67 -12.61 -10.05
C PRO A 56 13.04 -12.36 -9.44
N SER A 57 13.74 -11.31 -9.87
CA SER A 57 15.05 -10.98 -9.31
C SER A 57 14.95 -10.17 -8.02
N LEU A 58 13.76 -9.70 -7.64
CA LEU A 58 13.58 -8.90 -6.45
C LEU A 58 13.77 -9.77 -5.20
N PRO A 59 14.75 -9.46 -4.34
CA PRO A 59 14.97 -10.24 -3.12
C PRO A 59 13.98 -9.85 -2.04
N PRO A 60 13.85 -10.69 -0.99
CA PRO A 60 13.15 -10.26 0.21
C PRO A 60 13.82 -9.02 0.81
N ILE A 61 13.03 -8.19 1.48
CA ILE A 61 13.54 -6.94 2.03
C ILE A 61 13.19 -6.85 3.52
N PRO A 62 13.98 -6.08 4.29
CA PRO A 62 13.59 -5.82 5.67
C PRO A 62 12.46 -4.79 5.70
N ALA A 63 11.41 -5.12 6.41
CA ALA A 63 10.24 -4.23 6.43
C ALA A 63 9.31 -4.57 7.58
N TYR A 64 8.37 -3.66 7.83
CA TYR A 64 7.29 -3.86 8.78
C TYR A 64 6.10 -4.43 8.01
N ALA A 65 5.98 -5.74 8.00
CA ALA A 65 5.02 -6.44 7.15
C ALA A 65 3.59 -5.96 7.31
N ALA A 66 3.13 -5.79 8.56
CA ALA A 66 1.76 -5.38 8.81
C ALA A 66 1.48 -3.97 8.30
N GLU A 67 2.47 -3.09 8.43
CA GLU A 67 2.30 -1.72 7.95
C GLU A 67 2.37 -1.63 6.44
N LEU A 68 3.22 -2.41 5.81
CA LEU A 68 3.23 -2.48 4.35
C LEU A 68 1.90 -3.02 3.82
N ASN A 69 1.31 -4.00 4.50
CA ASN A 69 -0.01 -4.48 4.10
C ASN A 69 -1.05 -3.36 4.15
N GLN A 70 -0.94 -2.46 5.11
CA GLN A 70 -1.80 -1.29 5.17
C GLN A 70 -1.61 -0.39 3.95
N VAL A 71 -0.37 -0.22 3.53
CA VAL A 71 -0.07 0.58 2.33
C VAL A 71 -0.70 -0.07 1.10
N TRP A 72 -0.48 -1.38 0.91
CA TRP A 72 -1.01 -2.08 -0.25
C TRP A 72 -2.53 -2.04 -0.27
N THR A 73 -3.15 -2.25 0.87
CA THR A 73 -4.61 -2.18 0.99
C THR A 73 -5.12 -0.80 0.60
N ASN A 74 -4.50 0.25 1.12
CA ASN A 74 -4.94 1.62 0.84
C ASN A 74 -4.78 1.98 -0.63
N LEU A 75 -3.64 1.62 -1.23
CA LEU A 75 -3.39 1.98 -2.63
C LEU A 75 -4.28 1.18 -3.58
N ILE A 76 -4.47 -0.10 -3.32
CA ILE A 76 -5.32 -0.93 -4.16
C ILE A 76 -6.79 -0.51 -4.04
N ASP A 77 -7.25 -0.28 -2.82
CA ASP A 77 -8.61 0.18 -2.60
C ASP A 77 -8.86 1.52 -3.28
N ASN A 78 -7.90 2.42 -3.18
CA ASN A 78 -7.98 3.72 -3.84
C ASN A 78 -8.06 3.57 -5.36
N ALA A 79 -7.28 2.66 -5.93
CA ALA A 79 -7.29 2.40 -7.37
C ALA A 79 -8.65 1.87 -7.83
N VAL A 80 -9.21 0.92 -7.09
CA VAL A 80 -10.51 0.34 -7.42
C VAL A 80 -11.60 1.41 -7.35
N GLN A 81 -11.56 2.26 -6.33
CA GLN A 81 -12.53 3.35 -6.20
C GLN A 81 -12.39 4.35 -7.34
N ALA A 82 -11.17 4.66 -7.73
CA ALA A 82 -10.93 5.60 -8.82
C ALA A 82 -11.49 5.08 -10.15
N MET A 83 -11.47 3.76 -10.34
CA MET A 83 -12.01 3.13 -11.53
C MET A 83 -13.52 2.90 -11.45
N ASP A 84 -14.13 3.23 -10.32
CA ASP A 84 -15.55 3.00 -10.07
C ASP A 84 -15.92 1.53 -10.28
N GLY A 85 -15.02 0.63 -9.87
CA GLY A 85 -15.26 -0.80 -9.90
C GLY A 85 -15.09 -1.49 -11.24
N ALA A 86 -14.61 -0.78 -12.26
CA ALA A 86 -14.41 -1.38 -13.58
C ALA A 86 -13.17 -0.82 -14.25
N GLY A 87 -12.30 -1.70 -14.71
CA GLY A 87 -11.06 -1.30 -15.36
C GLY A 87 -9.97 -2.33 -15.18
N THR A 88 -8.73 -1.88 -15.28
CA THR A 88 -7.57 -2.76 -15.11
C THR A 88 -6.70 -2.24 -13.97
N LEU A 89 -6.44 -3.11 -13.02
CA LEU A 89 -5.53 -2.85 -11.91
C LEU A 89 -4.24 -3.63 -12.17
N THR A 90 -3.14 -2.93 -12.27
CA THR A 90 -1.84 -3.58 -12.47
C THR A 90 -0.99 -3.42 -11.22
N VAL A 91 -0.45 -4.52 -10.73
CA VAL A 91 0.46 -4.55 -9.60
C VAL A 91 1.81 -5.05 -10.10
N ARG A 92 2.82 -4.20 -10.04
CA ARG A 92 4.13 -4.50 -10.61
C ARG A 92 5.20 -4.33 -9.56
N THR A 93 6.16 -5.26 -9.53
CA THR A 93 7.36 -5.08 -8.72
C THR A 93 8.57 -5.05 -9.63
N SER A 94 9.59 -4.32 -9.21
CA SER A 94 10.85 -4.25 -9.95
C SER A 94 12.00 -3.97 -8.99
N LEU A 95 13.19 -4.33 -9.45
CA LEU A 95 14.42 -4.07 -8.72
C LEU A 95 15.16 -2.96 -9.45
N ASP A 96 15.44 -1.87 -8.72
CA ASP A 96 16.16 -0.72 -9.27
C ASP A 96 17.36 -0.45 -8.36
N HIS A 97 18.51 -0.99 -8.74
CA HIS A 97 19.74 -0.94 -7.93
C HIS A 97 19.50 -1.56 -6.55
N ASP A 98 19.58 -0.79 -5.48
CA ASP A 98 19.33 -1.28 -4.12
C ASP A 98 17.95 -0.91 -3.62
N THR A 99 17.02 -0.67 -4.54
CA THR A 99 15.67 -0.25 -4.19
C THR A 99 14.65 -1.21 -4.77
N ALA A 100 13.71 -1.63 -3.94
CA ALA A 100 12.54 -2.38 -4.39
C ALA A 100 11.46 -1.38 -4.78
N GLN A 101 10.89 -1.55 -5.95
CA GLN A 101 9.84 -0.65 -6.44
C GLN A 101 8.55 -1.43 -6.65
N VAL A 102 7.45 -0.87 -6.15
CA VAL A 102 6.12 -1.43 -6.36
C VAL A 102 5.26 -0.36 -7.02
N ASP A 103 4.66 -0.71 -8.15
CA ASP A 103 3.75 0.18 -8.85
C ASP A 103 2.33 -0.37 -8.75
N ILE A 104 1.40 0.48 -8.33
CA ILE A 104 -0.03 0.19 -8.34
C ILE A 104 -0.65 1.10 -9.37
N CYS A 105 -1.11 0.52 -10.48
CA CYS A 105 -1.59 1.27 -11.62
C CYS A 105 -3.07 1.02 -11.84
N ASP A 106 -3.80 2.06 -12.23
CA ASP A 106 -5.21 1.91 -12.56
C ASP A 106 -5.55 2.68 -13.83
N THR A 107 -6.68 2.32 -14.43
CA THR A 107 -7.14 2.93 -15.67
C THR A 107 -8.25 3.96 -15.43
N GLY A 108 -8.36 4.46 -14.20
CA GLY A 108 -9.36 5.46 -13.86
C GLY A 108 -9.07 6.82 -14.48
N PRO A 109 -9.89 7.82 -14.15
CA PRO A 109 -9.76 9.15 -14.76
C PRO A 109 -8.51 9.91 -14.34
N GLY A 110 -7.82 9.45 -13.31
CA GLY A 110 -6.59 10.09 -12.87
C GLY A 110 -6.82 11.12 -11.78
N VAL A 111 -5.71 11.68 -11.32
CA VAL A 111 -5.69 12.72 -10.29
C VAL A 111 -5.38 14.05 -10.97
N PRO A 112 -6.25 15.05 -10.88
CA PRO A 112 -5.97 16.37 -11.48
C PRO A 112 -4.66 16.95 -10.95
N GLU A 113 -3.91 17.56 -11.83
CA GLU A 113 -2.63 18.15 -11.47
C GLU A 113 -2.78 19.19 -10.36
N SER A 114 -3.90 19.91 -10.37
CA SER A 114 -4.16 20.96 -9.39
C SER A 114 -4.24 20.46 -7.96
N ILE A 115 -4.57 19.17 -7.75
CA ILE A 115 -4.69 18.61 -6.40
C ILE A 115 -3.62 17.57 -6.11
N ARG A 116 -2.81 17.21 -7.09
CA ARG A 116 -1.86 16.11 -6.96
C ARG A 116 -0.89 16.28 -5.80
N GLY A 117 -0.49 17.52 -5.53
CA GLY A 117 0.41 17.83 -4.42
C GLY A 117 -0.26 17.73 -3.04
N ARG A 118 -1.59 17.60 -3.00
CA ARG A 118 -2.34 17.59 -1.74
C ARG A 118 -2.89 16.23 -1.36
N ILE A 119 -2.81 15.25 -2.25
CA ILE A 119 -3.49 13.96 -2.02
C ILE A 119 -2.92 13.18 -0.84
N PHE A 120 -1.72 13.52 -0.40
CA PHE A 120 -1.11 12.88 0.76
C PHE A 120 -1.34 13.65 2.07
N GLU A 121 -2.07 14.78 2.01
CA GLU A 121 -2.39 15.53 3.22
C GLU A 121 -3.48 14.81 4.01
N PRO A 122 -3.41 14.85 5.35
CA PRO A 122 -4.47 14.24 6.16
C PRO A 122 -5.83 14.85 5.83
N PHE A 123 -6.84 13.99 5.79
CA PHE A 123 -8.24 14.36 5.54
C PHE A 123 -8.53 14.92 4.15
N PHE A 124 -7.53 15.00 3.27
CA PHE A 124 -7.82 15.43 1.90
C PHE A 124 -8.58 14.32 1.16
N THR A 125 -9.69 14.67 0.56
CA THR A 125 -10.46 13.74 -0.26
C THR A 125 -11.29 14.53 -1.26
N THR A 126 -11.49 13.94 -2.45
CA THR A 126 -12.41 14.47 -3.45
C THR A 126 -13.77 13.80 -3.38
N LYS A 127 -13.92 12.83 -2.46
CA LYS A 127 -15.19 12.10 -2.31
C LYS A 127 -16.18 12.92 -1.52
N PRO A 128 -17.50 12.71 -1.76
CA PRO A 128 -18.51 13.39 -0.96
C PRO A 128 -18.36 13.09 0.53
N VAL A 129 -18.89 14.00 1.34
CA VAL A 129 -18.86 13.85 2.79
C VAL A 129 -19.46 12.48 3.17
N GLY A 130 -18.73 11.74 3.97
CA GLY A 130 -19.16 10.42 4.42
C GLY A 130 -18.67 9.26 3.56
N GLU A 131 -18.10 9.52 2.40
CA GLU A 131 -17.61 8.46 1.52
C GLU A 131 -16.10 8.27 1.55
N GLY A 132 -15.40 9.20 2.15
CA GLY A 132 -13.96 9.08 2.27
C GLY A 132 -13.46 9.90 3.45
N THR A 133 -12.46 9.37 4.15
CA THR A 133 -11.89 10.02 5.32
C THR A 133 -10.69 10.89 4.97
N GLY A 134 -10.06 10.66 3.81
CA GLY A 134 -8.83 11.33 3.46
C GLY A 134 -7.62 10.84 4.24
N LEU A 135 -7.73 9.69 4.90
CA LEU A 135 -6.67 9.19 5.76
C LEU A 135 -5.88 8.02 5.18
N GLY A 136 -6.27 7.52 3.99
CA GLY A 136 -5.59 6.38 3.40
C GLY A 136 -4.22 6.73 2.83
N LEU A 137 -4.17 7.79 2.05
CA LEU A 137 -2.93 8.16 1.37
C LEU A 137 -1.91 8.81 2.31
N ASP A 138 -2.35 9.59 3.28
CA ASP A 138 -1.41 10.18 4.24
C ASP A 138 -0.81 9.11 5.16
N ILE A 139 -1.60 8.12 5.55
CA ILE A 139 -1.09 7.00 6.33
C ILE A 139 -0.08 6.22 5.52
N SER A 140 -0.39 5.94 4.26
CA SER A 140 0.53 5.23 3.36
C SER A 140 1.83 6.00 3.20
N TRP A 141 1.75 7.31 3.00
CA TRP A 141 2.93 8.16 2.87
C TRP A 141 3.79 8.07 4.12
N ARG A 142 3.17 8.16 5.28
CA ARG A 142 3.89 8.12 6.55
C ARG A 142 4.60 6.77 6.75
N ILE A 143 3.92 5.68 6.43
CA ILE A 143 4.51 4.35 6.54
C ILE A 143 5.71 4.21 5.60
N VAL A 144 5.54 4.59 4.34
CA VAL A 144 6.59 4.42 3.35
C VAL A 144 7.76 5.37 3.59
N VAL A 145 7.47 6.64 3.78
CA VAL A 145 8.51 7.66 3.83
C VAL A 145 9.11 7.79 5.22
N THR A 146 8.27 7.93 6.23
CA THR A 146 8.76 8.18 7.59
C THR A 146 9.28 6.90 8.24
N LYS A 147 8.54 5.81 8.11
CA LYS A 147 8.89 4.58 8.81
C LYS A 147 9.87 3.71 8.04
N HIS A 148 9.74 3.64 6.73
CA HIS A 148 10.60 2.78 5.90
C HIS A 148 11.70 3.54 5.18
N HIS A 149 11.72 4.86 5.29
CA HIS A 149 12.72 5.72 4.62
C HIS A 149 12.70 5.55 3.11
N GLY A 150 11.52 5.29 2.56
CA GLY A 150 11.32 5.12 1.15
C GLY A 150 10.70 6.34 0.50
N GLU A 151 10.10 6.13 -0.66
CA GLU A 151 9.44 7.19 -1.41
C GLU A 151 8.06 6.70 -1.87
N LEU A 152 7.11 7.61 -1.88
CA LEU A 152 5.78 7.36 -2.43
C LEU A 152 5.44 8.50 -3.38
N ASN A 153 5.25 8.17 -4.64
CA ASN A 153 5.01 9.14 -5.69
C ASN A 153 3.76 8.77 -6.49
N VAL A 154 3.20 9.75 -7.17
CA VAL A 154 2.06 9.53 -8.05
C VAL A 154 2.35 10.14 -9.41
N ARG A 155 2.02 9.40 -10.46
CA ARG A 155 1.96 9.88 -11.83
C ARG A 155 0.54 9.64 -12.30
N SER A 156 -0.05 10.61 -12.95
CA SER A 156 -1.43 10.47 -13.34
C SER A 156 -1.74 11.19 -14.64
N GLU A 157 -2.38 10.44 -15.53
CA GLU A 157 -2.97 10.94 -16.76
C GLU A 157 -4.32 10.24 -16.87
N PRO A 158 -5.28 10.80 -17.61
CA PRO A 158 -6.55 10.10 -17.80
C PRO A 158 -6.31 8.70 -18.37
N GLY A 159 -6.83 7.69 -17.68
CA GLY A 159 -6.67 6.31 -18.09
C GLY A 159 -5.40 5.62 -17.60
N ASP A 160 -4.52 6.36 -16.92
CA ASP A 160 -3.25 5.78 -16.44
C ASP A 160 -2.78 6.52 -15.20
N THR A 161 -3.16 6.01 -14.05
CA THR A 161 -2.69 6.53 -12.76
C THR A 161 -1.78 5.50 -12.12
N ARG A 162 -0.61 5.94 -11.68
CA ARG A 162 0.38 5.07 -11.09
C ARG A 162 0.87 5.62 -9.77
N PHE A 163 0.70 4.84 -8.71
CA PHE A 163 1.34 5.09 -7.43
C PHE A 163 2.58 4.22 -7.34
N THR A 164 3.72 4.83 -7.08
CA THR A 164 5.00 4.14 -7.01
C THR A 164 5.54 4.20 -5.60
N VAL A 165 5.80 3.03 -5.02
CA VAL A 165 6.42 2.88 -3.70
C VAL A 165 7.83 2.39 -3.91
N ARG A 166 8.82 3.07 -3.33
CA ARG A 166 10.22 2.66 -3.40
C ARG A 166 10.71 2.41 -1.98
N LEU A 167 11.30 1.25 -1.78
CA LEU A 167 11.75 0.82 -0.45
C LEU A 167 13.21 0.40 -0.51
N PRO A 168 14.03 0.79 0.47
CA PRO A 168 15.43 0.38 0.47
C PRO A 168 15.54 -1.12 0.73
N ILE A 169 16.41 -1.78 -0.01
CA ILE A 169 16.68 -3.19 0.16
C ILE A 169 17.75 -3.40 1.23
N ALA A 170 18.70 -2.48 1.28
CA ALA A 170 19.76 -2.55 2.28
C ALA A 170 19.18 -2.35 3.67
N SER A 171 19.68 -3.11 4.64
CA SER A 171 19.19 -3.02 6.01
C SER A 171 19.43 -1.64 6.60
N GLU A 172 18.35 -0.97 6.98
CA GLU A 172 18.45 0.31 7.65
C GLU A 172 19.15 0.19 9.00
N SER A 173 19.02 -0.95 9.65
CA SER A 173 19.69 -1.16 10.92
C SER A 173 21.19 -1.09 10.79
N ALA A 174 21.74 -1.54 9.67
CA ALA A 174 23.16 -1.42 9.42
C ALA A 174 23.59 0.03 9.25
N GLN A 175 22.73 0.84 8.67
CA GLN A 175 23.01 2.26 8.50
C GLN A 175 22.90 3.02 9.82
N GLU A 176 21.93 2.65 10.61
CA GLU A 176 21.72 3.30 11.91
C GLU A 176 22.84 2.98 12.89
N GLU A 177 23.42 1.81 12.77
CA GLU A 177 24.51 1.38 13.63
C GLU A 177 25.83 2.06 13.26
N SER A 178 25.91 2.57 12.08
CA SER A 178 27.09 3.31 11.63
C SER A 178 26.95 4.83 11.85
#